data_1b497d82bf35601f7565b91492032f31
#
_entry.id   1b497d82bf35601f7565b91492032f31
#
_cell.length_a   1.000
_cell.length_b   1.000
_cell.length_c   1.000
_cell.angle_alpha   90.00
_cell.angle_beta   90.00
_cell.angle_gamma   90.00
#
_symmetry.space_group_name_H-M   'P 1'
#
loop_
_entity.id
_entity.type
_entity.pdbx_description
1 polymer ?
#
loop_
_entity_poly.entity_id
_entity_poly.type
_entity_poly.pdbx_seq_one_letter_code
_entity_poly.pdbx_strand_id
1 'polypeptide(L)'
;ILPRLLTAAYQKEKRNDKIAILTATSGDTGKAALSGFANVPHTAITVFYPEIGVSPIQKRQMQTSRGKNVEVIAVKGNFDDCQRMVKQAMSDEEVAASLKGVTLSSANSINIGRLVPQIVYYYSSYAKLVKEGAIHCGDAVNFVVPTGNFGDILAGYMAKQLGLPIHQLICASNSNNVLTDFLKTGVYSIQRPFHTTMSPSMDILISSNLERLLFMMSGNDDALIRTMMQQLKENGSYTIPASLKEKIQQEFCGYWTSEEGCAEAMQELFKKEQVLIDPHTAVALHAMRQYQQETKDSRPCVVLSTASPYKFSHDVLK
;
A
#
# COMPACT_ATOMS: atom_id res chain seq x y z
N ILE A 1 -6.28 13.98 4.09
CA ILE A 1 -5.62 14.22 5.39
C ILE A 1 -4.21 14.79 5.16
N LEU A 2 -3.30 14.11 4.43
CA LEU A 2 -1.91 14.55 4.22
C LEU A 2 -1.76 16.03 3.83
N PRO A 3 -2.51 16.59 2.85
CA PRO A 3 -2.35 18.01 2.49
C PRO A 3 -2.65 18.96 3.65
N ARG A 4 -3.64 18.65 4.46
CA ARG A 4 -4.00 19.47 5.63
C ARG A 4 -2.96 19.40 6.76
N LEU A 5 -2.41 18.22 7.01
CA LEU A 5 -1.32 18.05 7.99
C LEU A 5 -0.08 18.81 7.53
N LEU A 6 0.24 18.71 6.24
CA LEU A 6 1.41 19.35 5.66
C LEU A 6 1.31 20.87 5.74
N THR A 7 0.17 21.46 5.35
CA THR A 7 -0.05 22.90 5.45
C THR A 7 -0.05 23.41 6.89
N ALA A 8 -0.64 22.64 7.83
CA ALA A 8 -0.61 22.99 9.24
C ALA A 8 0.81 22.95 9.82
N ALA A 9 1.62 21.97 9.43
CA ALA A 9 3.03 21.90 9.82
C ALA A 9 3.83 23.11 9.28
N TYR A 10 3.63 23.45 8.00
CA TYR A 10 4.28 24.61 7.39
C TYR A 10 3.92 25.92 8.10
N GLN A 11 2.64 26.12 8.43
CA GLN A 11 2.20 27.29 9.19
C GLN A 11 2.83 27.34 10.58
N LYS A 12 2.87 26.20 11.28
CA LYS A 12 3.50 26.10 12.61
C LYS A 12 4.98 26.44 12.57
N GLU A 13 5.68 25.99 11.52
CA GLU A 13 7.11 26.24 11.32
C GLU A 13 7.42 27.58 10.66
N LYS A 14 6.39 28.41 10.37
CA LYS A 14 6.51 29.70 9.70
C LYS A 14 7.28 29.63 8.37
N ARG A 15 7.13 28.52 7.64
CA ARG A 15 7.76 28.34 6.33
C ARG A 15 6.98 29.09 5.25
N ASN A 16 7.71 29.69 4.31
CA ASN A 16 7.14 30.47 3.19
C ASN A 16 7.45 29.85 1.82
N ASP A 17 8.24 28.78 1.76
CA ASP A 17 8.53 28.07 0.53
C ASP A 17 7.28 27.32 0.01
N LYS A 18 7.28 27.03 -1.28
CA LYS A 18 6.25 26.19 -1.90
C LYS A 18 6.64 24.73 -1.79
N ILE A 19 5.65 23.84 -1.77
CA ILE A 19 5.87 22.39 -1.77
C ILE A 19 5.44 21.84 -3.13
N ALA A 20 6.39 21.26 -3.85
CA ALA A 20 6.08 20.50 -5.07
C ALA A 20 5.98 19.02 -4.75
N ILE A 21 4.80 18.45 -4.94
CA ILE A 21 4.49 17.04 -4.68
C ILE A 21 4.65 16.27 -5.99
N LEU A 22 5.63 15.38 -6.05
CA LEU A 22 5.82 14.46 -7.16
C LEU A 22 5.25 13.09 -6.79
N THR A 23 4.40 12.53 -7.63
CA THR A 23 3.72 11.27 -7.33
C THR A 23 3.74 10.37 -8.56
N ALA A 24 4.34 9.18 -8.42
CA ALA A 24 4.16 8.09 -9.38
C ALA A 24 2.94 7.27 -9.00
N THR A 25 2.14 6.85 -9.97
CA THR A 25 0.92 6.07 -9.70
C THR A 25 0.66 5.02 -10.75
N SER A 26 0.08 3.90 -10.33
CA SER A 26 -0.58 2.92 -11.20
C SER A 26 -2.10 3.14 -11.29
N GLY A 27 -2.64 4.22 -10.65
CA GLY A 27 -4.06 4.55 -10.73
C GLY A 27 -4.60 5.31 -9.51
N ASP A 28 -5.06 4.61 -8.49
CA ASP A 28 -5.84 5.18 -7.37
C ASP A 28 -5.09 6.22 -6.53
N THR A 29 -3.82 5.99 -6.25
CA THR A 29 -2.97 6.93 -5.50
C THR A 29 -2.91 8.30 -6.20
N GLY A 30 -2.75 8.30 -7.53
CA GLY A 30 -2.68 9.54 -8.31
C GLY A 30 -3.97 10.35 -8.19
N LYS A 31 -5.12 9.73 -8.41
CA LYS A 31 -6.42 10.42 -8.29
C LYS A 31 -6.67 10.92 -6.88
N ALA A 32 -6.37 10.12 -5.86
CA ALA A 32 -6.53 10.53 -4.47
C ALA A 32 -5.62 11.72 -4.11
N ALA A 33 -4.38 11.69 -4.57
CA ALA A 33 -3.42 12.77 -4.37
C ALA A 33 -3.86 14.06 -5.08
N LEU A 34 -4.24 13.99 -6.35
CA LEU A 34 -4.77 15.14 -7.11
C LEU A 34 -5.97 15.77 -6.41
N SER A 35 -6.96 14.95 -5.99
CA SER A 35 -8.13 15.46 -5.28
C SER A 35 -7.80 16.06 -3.91
N GLY A 36 -6.82 15.49 -3.21
CA GLY A 36 -6.41 15.95 -1.89
C GLY A 36 -5.65 17.26 -1.91
N PHE A 37 -4.79 17.46 -2.92
CA PHE A 37 -3.95 18.65 -3.07
C PHE A 37 -4.57 19.74 -3.95
N ALA A 38 -5.67 19.47 -4.66
CA ALA A 38 -6.32 20.45 -5.52
C ALA A 38 -6.63 21.75 -4.77
N ASN A 39 -6.10 22.86 -5.27
CA ASN A 39 -6.25 24.20 -4.72
C ASN A 39 -5.78 24.38 -3.26
N VAL A 40 -4.92 23.48 -2.76
CA VAL A 40 -4.31 23.66 -1.43
C VAL A 40 -3.22 24.72 -1.52
N PRO A 41 -3.26 25.76 -0.66
CA PRO A 41 -2.28 26.85 -0.70
C PRO A 41 -0.85 26.36 -0.52
N HIS A 42 0.11 27.05 -1.14
CA HIS A 42 1.54 26.76 -1.09
C HIS A 42 1.95 25.38 -1.62
N THR A 43 1.05 24.65 -2.29
CA THR A 43 1.36 23.35 -2.87
C THR A 43 1.17 23.35 -4.38
N ALA A 44 1.97 22.52 -5.07
CA ALA A 44 1.75 22.10 -6.45
C ALA A 44 1.90 20.58 -6.49
N ILE A 45 1.09 19.90 -7.30
CA ILE A 45 1.18 18.45 -7.44
C ILE A 45 1.29 18.06 -8.90
N THR A 46 2.26 17.21 -9.21
CA THR A 46 2.42 16.56 -10.51
C THR A 46 2.33 15.06 -10.32
N VAL A 47 1.41 14.43 -11.05
CA VAL A 47 1.21 12.98 -11.04
C VAL A 47 1.73 12.39 -12.33
N PHE A 48 2.67 11.45 -12.20
CA PHE A 48 3.22 10.66 -13.30
C PHE A 48 2.56 9.29 -13.32
N TYR A 49 2.04 8.88 -14.46
CA TYR A 49 1.44 7.57 -14.63
C TYR A 49 1.92 6.91 -15.92
N PRO A 50 2.05 5.57 -15.99
CA PRO A 50 2.41 4.89 -17.22
C PRO A 50 1.29 5.04 -18.26
N GLU A 51 1.65 5.34 -19.50
CA GLU A 51 0.68 5.50 -20.59
C GLU A 51 -0.16 4.24 -20.81
N ILE A 52 0.44 3.07 -20.55
CA ILE A 52 -0.17 1.73 -20.64
C ILE A 52 -0.12 1.09 -19.24
N GLY A 53 -1.18 0.35 -18.87
CA GLY A 53 -1.23 -0.39 -17.59
C GLY A 53 -2.04 0.29 -16.49
N VAL A 54 -2.70 1.41 -16.80
CA VAL A 54 -3.70 2.04 -15.92
C VAL A 54 -5.10 1.80 -16.51
N SER A 55 -6.08 1.47 -15.65
CA SER A 55 -7.43 1.25 -16.16
C SER A 55 -7.99 2.50 -16.85
N PRO A 56 -8.82 2.36 -17.89
CA PRO A 56 -9.39 3.52 -18.60
C PRO A 56 -10.13 4.49 -17.69
N ILE A 57 -10.82 3.96 -16.66
CA ILE A 57 -11.55 4.76 -15.68
C ILE A 57 -10.60 5.57 -14.81
N GLN A 58 -9.56 4.93 -14.26
CA GLN A 58 -8.55 5.61 -13.46
C GLN A 58 -7.80 6.68 -14.26
N LYS A 59 -7.41 6.37 -15.49
CA LYS A 59 -6.79 7.33 -16.43
C LYS A 59 -7.71 8.54 -16.62
N ARG A 60 -8.97 8.32 -16.92
CA ARG A 60 -9.96 9.39 -17.11
C ARG A 60 -10.16 10.22 -15.85
N GLN A 61 -10.24 9.58 -14.69
CA GLN A 61 -10.36 10.27 -13.39
C GLN A 61 -9.18 11.20 -13.11
N MET A 62 -7.94 10.80 -13.45
CA MET A 62 -6.77 11.65 -13.30
C MET A 62 -6.80 12.81 -14.28
N GLN A 63 -7.01 12.54 -15.57
CA GLN A 63 -7.03 13.55 -16.65
C GLN A 63 -8.11 14.62 -16.48
N THR A 64 -9.22 14.28 -15.82
CA THR A 64 -10.33 15.20 -15.56
C THR A 64 -10.23 15.89 -14.18
N SER A 65 -9.13 15.68 -13.45
CA SER A 65 -8.90 16.37 -12.18
C SER A 65 -8.75 17.88 -12.39
N ARG A 66 -9.43 18.66 -11.56
CA ARG A 66 -9.44 20.12 -11.67
C ARG A 66 -8.73 20.74 -10.49
N GLY A 67 -7.93 21.78 -10.75
CA GLY A 67 -7.21 22.56 -9.75
C GLY A 67 -6.19 23.45 -10.44
N LYS A 68 -5.90 24.61 -9.87
CA LYS A 68 -4.91 25.56 -10.43
C LYS A 68 -3.46 25.10 -10.20
N ASN A 69 -3.27 24.10 -9.34
CA ASN A 69 -1.99 23.61 -8.85
C ASN A 69 -1.81 22.11 -9.08
N VAL A 70 -2.58 21.50 -10.00
CA VAL A 70 -2.53 20.08 -10.32
C VAL A 70 -2.10 19.85 -11.76
N GLU A 71 -1.24 18.87 -11.96
CA GLU A 71 -0.77 18.45 -13.29
C GLU A 71 -0.69 16.94 -13.38
N VAL A 72 -0.93 16.40 -14.58
CA VAL A 72 -0.96 14.96 -14.83
C VAL A 72 -0.18 14.64 -16.10
N ILE A 73 0.85 13.81 -15.97
CA ILE A 73 1.79 13.49 -17.04
C ILE A 73 1.79 12.00 -17.32
N ALA A 74 1.51 11.62 -18.55
CA ALA A 74 1.69 10.24 -19.04
C ALA A 74 3.17 9.99 -19.37
N VAL A 75 3.71 8.88 -18.91
CA VAL A 75 5.09 8.47 -19.14
C VAL A 75 5.11 7.27 -20.08
N LYS A 76 5.93 7.33 -21.12
CA LYS A 76 6.22 6.18 -21.98
C LYS A 76 7.11 5.21 -21.23
N GLY A 77 6.51 4.22 -20.57
CA GLY A 77 7.17 3.25 -19.71
C GLY A 77 6.17 2.57 -18.79
N ASN A 78 6.65 1.83 -17.82
CA ASN A 78 5.86 1.16 -16.80
C ASN A 78 5.82 1.97 -15.48
N PHE A 79 5.18 1.41 -14.46
CA PHE A 79 5.07 2.06 -13.15
C PHE A 79 6.44 2.24 -12.46
N ASP A 80 7.36 1.30 -12.63
CA ASP A 80 8.70 1.38 -12.04
C ASP A 80 9.51 2.50 -12.68
N ASP A 81 9.30 2.78 -13.97
CA ASP A 81 9.90 3.93 -14.66
C ASP A 81 9.41 5.25 -14.06
N CYS A 82 8.10 5.35 -13.81
CA CYS A 82 7.54 6.53 -13.14
C CYS A 82 8.11 6.71 -11.73
N GLN A 83 8.23 5.62 -10.95
CA GLN A 83 8.81 5.67 -9.59
C GLN A 83 10.28 6.06 -9.62
N ARG A 84 11.06 5.47 -10.53
CA ARG A 84 12.49 5.78 -10.68
C ARG A 84 12.70 7.25 -11.00
N MET A 85 11.92 7.80 -11.95
CA MET A 85 11.97 9.21 -12.32
C MET A 85 11.66 10.14 -11.14
N VAL A 86 10.61 9.84 -10.37
CA VAL A 86 10.29 10.63 -9.17
C VAL A 86 11.42 10.55 -8.13
N LYS A 87 11.97 9.36 -7.88
CA LYS A 87 13.07 9.18 -6.92
C LYS A 87 14.33 9.92 -7.37
N GLN A 88 14.69 9.86 -8.66
CA GLN A 88 15.81 10.60 -9.21
C GLN A 88 15.63 12.11 -9.04
N ALA A 89 14.48 12.66 -9.42
CA ALA A 89 14.19 14.07 -9.26
C ALA A 89 14.26 14.54 -7.79
N MET A 90 13.89 13.68 -6.84
CA MET A 90 13.96 13.99 -5.41
C MET A 90 15.38 13.92 -4.82
N SER A 91 16.28 13.14 -5.41
CA SER A 91 17.67 12.97 -4.96
C SER A 91 18.69 13.76 -5.78
N ASP A 92 18.27 14.45 -6.83
CA ASP A 92 19.12 15.19 -7.73
C ASP A 92 19.41 16.60 -7.17
N GLU A 93 20.66 16.86 -6.87
CA GLU A 93 21.12 18.14 -6.31
C GLU A 93 20.97 19.31 -7.31
N GLU A 94 21.11 19.06 -8.61
CA GLU A 94 20.94 20.09 -9.64
C GLU A 94 19.47 20.51 -9.74
N VAL A 95 18.56 19.52 -9.70
CA VAL A 95 17.12 19.77 -9.65
C VAL A 95 16.78 20.58 -8.39
N ALA A 96 17.28 20.15 -7.22
CA ALA A 96 17.04 20.85 -5.96
C ALA A 96 17.57 22.29 -5.99
N ALA A 97 18.76 22.52 -6.54
CA ALA A 97 19.37 23.85 -6.67
C ALA A 97 18.62 24.77 -7.65
N SER A 98 18.00 24.21 -8.68
CA SER A 98 17.21 24.95 -9.67
C SER A 98 15.87 25.45 -9.11
N LEU A 99 15.33 24.76 -8.09
CA LEU A 99 14.02 25.01 -7.51
C LEU A 99 14.10 25.97 -6.30
N LYS A 100 14.53 27.22 -6.55
CA LYS A 100 14.64 28.24 -5.49
C LYS A 100 13.29 28.48 -4.82
N GLY A 101 13.22 28.33 -3.49
CA GLY A 101 12.02 28.55 -2.70
C GLY A 101 10.94 27.46 -2.89
N VAL A 102 11.32 26.28 -3.38
CA VAL A 102 10.44 25.12 -3.53
C VAL A 102 11.08 23.92 -2.87
N THR A 103 10.33 23.25 -1.98
CA THR A 103 10.72 21.96 -1.39
C THR A 103 10.02 20.84 -2.11
N LEU A 104 10.79 19.84 -2.56
CA LEU A 104 10.21 18.61 -3.13
C LEU A 104 9.68 17.68 -2.05
N SER A 105 8.53 17.07 -2.32
CA SER A 105 7.94 16.02 -1.49
C SER A 105 7.20 15.02 -2.36
N SER A 106 6.70 13.94 -1.76
CA SER A 106 5.95 12.92 -2.50
C SER A 106 4.65 12.57 -1.78
N ALA A 107 3.62 12.20 -2.56
CA ALA A 107 2.40 11.60 -2.04
C ALA A 107 2.33 10.08 -2.28
N ASN A 108 3.44 9.43 -2.59
CA ASN A 108 3.56 7.98 -2.62
C ASN A 108 3.56 7.37 -1.21
N SER A 109 3.39 6.06 -1.11
CA SER A 109 3.35 5.33 0.17
C SER A 109 4.64 5.39 0.98
N ILE A 110 5.75 5.81 0.38
CA ILE A 110 7.01 6.11 1.09
C ILE A 110 6.89 7.32 2.03
N ASN A 111 5.91 8.19 1.84
CA ASN A 111 5.68 9.31 2.76
C ASN A 111 4.93 8.83 4.00
N ILE A 112 5.53 9.03 5.18
CA ILE A 112 4.93 8.62 6.47
C ILE A 112 3.55 9.25 6.70
N GLY A 113 3.30 10.46 6.17
CA GLY A 113 2.00 11.12 6.22
C GLY A 113 0.91 10.42 5.39
N ARG A 114 1.26 9.44 4.55
CA ARG A 114 0.33 8.53 3.87
C ARG A 114 0.08 7.27 4.71
N LEU A 115 1.04 6.83 5.50
CA LEU A 115 0.96 5.63 6.29
C LEU A 115 0.20 5.85 7.61
N VAL A 116 0.60 6.85 8.38
CA VAL A 116 0.02 7.11 9.72
C VAL A 116 -1.51 7.26 9.70
N PRO A 117 -2.14 7.97 8.76
CA PRO A 117 -3.61 8.06 8.72
C PRO A 117 -4.33 6.73 8.48
N GLN A 118 -3.65 5.72 7.94
CA GLN A 118 -4.25 4.40 7.70
C GLN A 118 -4.46 3.61 9.00
N ILE A 119 -3.76 3.95 10.08
CA ILE A 119 -3.99 3.40 11.42
C ILE A 119 -5.48 3.53 11.81
N VAL A 120 -6.13 4.62 11.41
CA VAL A 120 -7.54 4.89 11.71
C VAL A 120 -8.47 3.81 11.17
N TYR A 121 -8.15 3.17 10.04
CA TYR A 121 -8.99 2.12 9.45
C TYR A 121 -9.15 0.93 10.40
N TYR A 122 -8.06 0.52 11.05
CA TYR A 122 -8.03 -0.58 12.00
C TYR A 122 -8.84 -0.29 13.25
N TYR A 123 -8.63 0.88 13.86
CA TYR A 123 -9.40 1.32 15.02
C TYR A 123 -10.88 1.48 14.70
N SER A 124 -11.20 2.09 13.55
CA SER A 124 -12.59 2.32 13.13
C SER A 124 -13.33 1.00 12.88
N SER A 125 -12.67 0.04 12.21
CA SER A 125 -13.23 -1.29 11.94
C SER A 125 -13.46 -2.05 13.25
N TYR A 126 -12.47 -2.04 14.13
CA TYR A 126 -12.58 -2.68 15.45
C TYR A 126 -13.73 -2.08 16.29
N ALA A 127 -13.76 -0.75 16.38
CA ALA A 127 -14.82 -0.04 17.11
C ALA A 127 -16.22 -0.34 16.54
N LYS A 128 -16.32 -0.53 15.22
CA LYS A 128 -17.57 -0.93 14.58
C LYS A 128 -18.00 -2.32 15.00
N LEU A 129 -17.10 -3.30 15.02
CA LEU A 129 -17.41 -4.66 15.48
C LEU A 129 -17.88 -4.67 16.94
N VAL A 130 -17.24 -3.90 17.82
CA VAL A 130 -17.67 -3.75 19.23
C VAL A 130 -19.06 -3.11 19.30
N LYS A 131 -19.29 -2.02 18.55
CA LYS A 131 -20.56 -1.31 18.54
C LYS A 131 -21.72 -2.17 18.04
N GLU A 132 -21.47 -3.04 17.07
CA GLU A 132 -22.47 -3.97 16.51
C GLU A 132 -22.67 -5.22 17.38
N GLY A 133 -21.89 -5.37 18.45
CA GLY A 133 -21.98 -6.53 19.35
C GLY A 133 -21.38 -7.82 18.76
N ALA A 134 -20.62 -7.72 17.68
CA ALA A 134 -19.96 -8.87 17.07
C ALA A 134 -18.77 -9.36 17.90
N ILE A 135 -18.16 -8.49 18.69
CA ILE A 135 -17.10 -8.79 19.67
C ILE A 135 -17.27 -7.93 20.92
N HIS A 136 -16.60 -8.29 22.02
CA HIS A 136 -16.44 -7.43 23.19
C HIS A 136 -15.16 -6.58 23.08
N CYS A 137 -15.14 -5.47 23.79
CA CYS A 137 -13.91 -4.67 23.88
C CYS A 137 -12.79 -5.48 24.53
N GLY A 138 -11.67 -5.59 23.85
CA GLY A 138 -10.52 -6.42 24.25
C GLY A 138 -10.41 -7.77 23.52
N ASP A 139 -11.46 -8.21 22.85
CA ASP A 139 -11.39 -9.43 22.04
C ASP A 139 -10.44 -9.24 20.86
N ALA A 140 -9.59 -10.24 20.62
CA ALA A 140 -8.63 -10.18 19.53
C ALA A 140 -9.26 -10.53 18.17
N VAL A 141 -8.91 -9.76 17.14
CA VAL A 141 -9.39 -9.94 15.76
C VAL A 141 -8.22 -10.11 14.79
N ASN A 142 -8.48 -10.74 13.65
CA ASN A 142 -7.53 -10.80 12.53
C ASN A 142 -7.85 -9.71 11.51
N PHE A 143 -6.81 -9.16 10.87
CA PHE A 143 -6.96 -8.27 9.74
C PHE A 143 -6.32 -8.87 8.50
N VAL A 144 -7.06 -8.90 7.41
CA VAL A 144 -6.62 -9.41 6.10
C VAL A 144 -6.45 -8.23 5.15
N VAL A 145 -5.25 -8.03 4.66
CA VAL A 145 -4.88 -6.82 3.95
C VAL A 145 -4.38 -7.15 2.55
N PRO A 146 -5.06 -6.67 1.48
CA PRO A 146 -4.51 -6.72 0.13
C PRO A 146 -3.22 -5.92 0.10
N THR A 147 -2.10 -6.58 -0.19
CA THR A 147 -0.79 -5.99 0.08
C THR A 147 0.09 -5.95 -1.17
N GLY A 148 0.53 -4.75 -1.54
CA GLY A 148 1.60 -4.49 -2.50
C GLY A 148 2.78 -3.80 -1.80
N ASN A 149 2.71 -2.47 -1.62
CA ASN A 149 3.77 -1.64 -1.02
C ASN A 149 3.91 -1.77 0.52
N PHE A 150 3.22 -2.69 1.16
CA PHE A 150 3.27 -2.96 2.60
C PHE A 150 2.83 -1.78 3.50
N GLY A 151 2.29 -0.71 2.94
CA GLY A 151 1.94 0.50 3.69
C GLY A 151 0.75 0.30 4.62
N ASP A 152 -0.34 -0.25 4.11
CA ASP A 152 -1.57 -0.44 4.87
C ASP A 152 -1.38 -1.49 5.98
N ILE A 153 -0.83 -2.65 5.67
CA ILE A 153 -0.59 -3.69 6.68
C ILE A 153 0.42 -3.25 7.75
N LEU A 154 1.40 -2.41 7.40
CA LEU A 154 2.31 -1.79 8.36
C LEU A 154 1.57 -0.82 9.30
N ALA A 155 0.56 -0.09 8.79
CA ALA A 155 -0.31 0.72 9.64
C ALA A 155 -1.12 -0.15 10.60
N GLY A 156 -1.51 -1.36 10.20
CA GLY A 156 -2.10 -2.38 11.09
C GLY A 156 -1.14 -2.82 12.20
N TYR A 157 0.11 -3.05 11.86
CA TYR A 157 1.13 -3.35 12.85
C TYR A 157 1.33 -2.19 13.84
N MET A 158 1.38 -0.95 13.35
CA MET A 158 1.43 0.23 14.21
C MET A 158 0.20 0.34 15.11
N ALA A 159 -1.00 0.04 14.60
CA ALA A 159 -2.23 0.00 15.40
C ALA A 159 -2.13 -1.03 16.54
N LYS A 160 -1.57 -2.23 16.26
CA LYS A 160 -1.31 -3.25 17.28
C LYS A 160 -0.33 -2.77 18.33
N GLN A 161 0.78 -2.12 17.92
CA GLN A 161 1.76 -1.55 18.84
C GLN A 161 1.17 -0.41 19.70
N LEU A 162 0.14 0.25 19.24
CA LEU A 162 -0.63 1.27 19.97
C LEU A 162 -1.74 0.65 20.86
N GLY A 163 -1.79 -0.67 20.97
CA GLY A 163 -2.69 -1.39 21.88
C GLY A 163 -3.99 -1.89 21.28
N LEU A 164 -4.19 -1.81 19.94
CA LEU A 164 -5.35 -2.43 19.32
C LEU A 164 -5.25 -3.97 19.39
N PRO A 165 -6.28 -4.71 19.87
CA PRO A 165 -6.21 -6.16 20.02
C PRO A 165 -6.25 -6.88 18.66
N ILE A 166 -5.14 -6.89 17.96
CA ILE A 166 -4.95 -7.62 16.71
C ILE A 166 -4.24 -8.93 17.03
N HIS A 167 -4.85 -10.07 16.66
CA HIS A 167 -4.19 -11.36 16.77
C HIS A 167 -3.18 -11.54 15.65
N GLN A 168 -3.64 -11.53 14.40
CA GLN A 168 -2.81 -11.78 13.23
C GLN A 168 -3.06 -10.75 12.13
N LEU A 169 -1.99 -10.30 11.49
CA LEU A 169 -2.01 -9.51 10.26
C LEU A 169 -1.75 -10.45 9.08
N ILE A 170 -2.77 -10.67 8.26
CA ILE A 170 -2.74 -11.59 7.13
C ILE A 170 -2.42 -10.80 5.86
N CYS A 171 -1.19 -10.96 5.38
CA CYS A 171 -0.71 -10.35 4.14
C CYS A 171 -1.24 -11.15 2.95
N ALA A 172 -2.18 -10.57 2.21
CA ALA A 172 -2.71 -11.18 1.01
C ALA A 172 -1.97 -10.64 -0.23
N SER A 173 -1.42 -11.55 -1.03
CA SER A 173 -0.72 -11.26 -2.29
C SER A 173 -1.51 -11.83 -3.47
N ASN A 174 -1.36 -11.22 -4.64
CA ASN A 174 -1.76 -11.83 -5.91
C ASN A 174 -0.63 -12.74 -6.45
N SER A 175 -0.62 -13.06 -7.73
CA SER A 175 0.43 -13.90 -8.35
C SER A 175 1.84 -13.31 -8.22
N ASN A 176 1.98 -12.01 -7.93
CA ASN A 176 3.24 -11.39 -7.54
C ASN A 176 3.50 -11.57 -6.03
N ASN A 177 3.68 -12.82 -5.61
CA ASN A 177 3.60 -13.27 -4.22
C ASN A 177 4.92 -13.16 -3.43
N VAL A 178 5.78 -12.20 -3.77
CA VAL A 178 7.09 -12.00 -3.11
C VAL A 178 6.97 -11.85 -1.58
N LEU A 179 5.95 -11.16 -1.11
CA LEU A 179 5.71 -10.96 0.32
C LEU A 179 5.27 -12.24 1.03
N THR A 180 4.43 -13.06 0.38
CA THR A 180 4.01 -14.35 0.91
C THR A 180 5.21 -15.28 1.11
N ASP A 181 6.08 -15.37 0.10
CA ASP A 181 7.29 -16.20 0.19
C ASP A 181 8.25 -15.66 1.25
N PHE A 182 8.43 -14.34 1.30
CA PHE A 182 9.26 -13.69 2.31
C PHE A 182 8.79 -14.00 3.73
N LEU A 183 7.50 -13.86 4.01
CA LEU A 183 6.93 -14.13 5.35
C LEU A 183 7.06 -15.61 5.75
N LYS A 184 7.03 -16.53 4.78
CA LYS A 184 7.22 -17.96 5.01
C LYS A 184 8.69 -18.34 5.19
N THR A 185 9.57 -17.82 4.34
CA THR A 185 10.96 -18.27 4.23
C THR A 185 11.99 -17.37 4.93
N GLY A 186 11.70 -16.08 5.06
CA GLY A 186 12.67 -15.05 5.46
C GLY A 186 13.57 -14.58 4.31
N VAL A 187 13.33 -15.08 3.09
CA VAL A 187 14.07 -14.69 1.88
C VAL A 187 13.23 -13.76 1.04
N TYR A 188 13.72 -12.56 0.79
CA TYR A 188 13.11 -11.62 -0.13
C TYR A 188 13.84 -11.68 -1.47
N SER A 189 13.14 -12.01 -2.55
CA SER A 189 13.76 -12.10 -3.88
C SER A 189 12.85 -11.51 -4.95
N ILE A 190 13.43 -10.62 -5.76
CA ILE A 190 12.80 -10.07 -6.97
C ILE A 190 13.17 -10.81 -8.24
N GLN A 191 13.98 -11.86 -8.14
CA GLN A 191 14.40 -12.72 -9.26
C GLN A 191 13.28 -13.71 -9.61
N ARG A 192 12.17 -13.17 -10.11
CA ARG A 192 10.96 -13.91 -10.47
C ARG A 192 10.22 -13.24 -11.63
N PRO A 193 9.36 -13.96 -12.35
CA PRO A 193 8.48 -13.36 -13.34
C PRO A 193 7.59 -12.29 -12.72
N PHE A 194 7.34 -11.21 -13.46
CA PHE A 194 6.32 -10.22 -13.15
C PHE A 194 5.02 -10.61 -13.85
N HIS A 195 3.91 -10.61 -13.10
CA HIS A 195 2.59 -10.94 -13.60
C HIS A 195 1.70 -9.69 -13.62
N THR A 196 1.06 -9.45 -14.77
CA THR A 196 -0.03 -8.46 -14.85
C THR A 196 -1.33 -9.14 -14.47
N THR A 197 -2.02 -8.64 -13.45
CA THR A 197 -3.18 -9.29 -12.84
C THR A 197 -4.42 -8.40 -12.86
N MET A 198 -5.59 -8.96 -12.48
CA MET A 198 -6.83 -8.19 -12.27
C MET A 198 -6.73 -7.21 -11.08
N SER A 199 -5.74 -7.39 -10.19
CA SER A 199 -5.49 -6.53 -9.03
C SER A 199 -4.21 -5.67 -9.19
N PRO A 200 -4.15 -4.75 -10.16
CA PRO A 200 -2.91 -4.11 -10.63
C PRO A 200 -2.21 -3.26 -9.57
N SER A 201 -2.88 -2.80 -8.52
CA SER A 201 -2.24 -2.07 -7.43
C SER A 201 -1.35 -2.95 -6.55
N MET A 202 -1.47 -4.28 -6.69
CA MET A 202 -0.65 -5.29 -6.02
C MET A 202 0.41 -5.89 -6.94
N ASP A 203 0.49 -5.49 -8.22
CA ASP A 203 1.50 -5.93 -9.19
C ASP A 203 2.83 -5.24 -8.89
N ILE A 204 3.50 -5.73 -7.85
CA ILE A 204 4.72 -5.13 -7.28
C ILE A 204 5.69 -6.25 -6.90
N LEU A 205 6.96 -6.09 -7.28
CA LEU A 205 8.05 -6.95 -6.81
C LEU A 205 8.88 -6.28 -5.71
N ILE A 206 8.92 -4.94 -5.66
CA ILE A 206 9.64 -4.19 -4.62
C ILE A 206 8.65 -3.48 -3.71
N SER A 207 8.51 -4.00 -2.49
CA SER A 207 7.58 -3.50 -1.48
C SER A 207 8.24 -2.41 -0.63
N SER A 208 7.89 -1.15 -0.91
CA SER A 208 8.62 0.03 -0.42
C SER A 208 8.54 0.31 1.08
N ASN A 209 7.59 -0.29 1.82
CA ASN A 209 7.47 -0.08 3.27
C ASN A 209 7.90 -1.30 4.09
N LEU A 210 8.29 -2.41 3.46
CA LEU A 210 8.76 -3.58 4.19
C LEU A 210 10.04 -3.27 4.98
N GLU A 211 10.94 -2.46 4.41
CA GLU A 211 12.14 -2.02 5.11
C GLU A 211 11.85 -1.31 6.44
N ARG A 212 10.72 -0.60 6.54
CA ARG A 212 10.27 0.04 7.79
C ARG A 212 9.88 -0.98 8.86
N LEU A 213 9.16 -2.04 8.45
CA LEU A 213 8.87 -3.13 9.37
C LEU A 213 10.15 -3.78 9.88
N LEU A 214 11.08 -4.09 8.96
CA LEU A 214 12.36 -4.71 9.31
C LEU A 214 13.16 -3.82 10.27
N PHE A 215 13.22 -2.51 10.03
CA PHE A 215 13.86 -1.56 10.92
C PHE A 215 13.22 -1.57 12.33
N MET A 216 11.89 -1.46 12.40
CA MET A 216 11.18 -1.47 13.70
C MET A 216 11.39 -2.78 14.45
N MET A 217 11.30 -3.93 13.79
CA MET A 217 11.37 -5.24 14.44
C MET A 217 12.79 -5.73 14.72
N SER A 218 13.81 -5.16 14.05
CA SER A 218 15.22 -5.40 14.35
C SER A 218 15.75 -4.62 15.57
N GLY A 219 14.92 -3.78 16.17
CA GLY A 219 15.35 -2.88 17.25
C GLY A 219 16.02 -1.62 16.74
N ASN A 220 15.61 -1.14 15.56
CA ASN A 220 16.13 0.03 14.85
C ASN A 220 17.59 -0.14 14.37
N ASP A 221 17.95 -1.36 13.97
CA ASP A 221 19.28 -1.67 13.42
C ASP A 221 19.40 -1.16 11.97
N ASP A 222 19.90 0.05 11.82
CA ASP A 222 20.08 0.69 10.51
C ASP A 222 21.21 0.07 9.69
N ALA A 223 22.21 -0.52 10.33
CA ALA A 223 23.31 -1.20 9.65
C ALA A 223 22.84 -2.49 8.98
N LEU A 224 22.01 -3.27 9.68
CA LEU A 224 21.37 -4.46 9.13
C LEU A 224 20.48 -4.08 7.92
N ILE A 225 19.65 -3.03 8.05
CA ILE A 225 18.76 -2.60 6.98
C ILE A 225 19.55 -2.14 5.75
N ARG A 226 20.59 -1.32 5.93
CA ARG A 226 21.47 -0.90 4.81
C ARG A 226 22.07 -2.09 4.08
N THR A 227 22.57 -3.06 4.83
CA THR A 227 23.16 -4.28 4.25
C THR A 227 22.14 -5.04 3.40
N MET A 228 20.91 -5.26 3.92
CA MET A 228 19.86 -5.96 3.18
C MET A 228 19.43 -5.20 1.93
N MET A 229 19.28 -3.87 2.02
CA MET A 229 18.89 -3.05 0.85
C MET A 229 19.99 -3.02 -0.21
N GLN A 230 21.27 -3.05 0.19
CA GLN A 230 22.39 -3.19 -0.73
C GLN A 230 22.38 -4.56 -1.40
N GLN A 231 22.19 -5.65 -0.66
CA GLN A 231 22.05 -6.99 -1.22
C GLN A 231 20.90 -7.08 -2.23
N LEU A 232 19.74 -6.47 -1.90
CA LEU A 232 18.61 -6.40 -2.84
C LEU A 232 19.00 -5.70 -4.14
N LYS A 233 19.73 -4.59 -4.04
CA LYS A 233 20.18 -3.82 -5.21
C LYS A 233 21.20 -4.57 -6.07
N GLU A 234 22.14 -5.27 -5.43
CA GLU A 234 23.25 -5.95 -6.11
C GLU A 234 22.88 -7.35 -6.60
N ASN A 235 22.15 -8.09 -5.77
CA ASN A 235 21.89 -9.52 -5.98
C ASN A 235 20.41 -9.82 -6.26
N GLY A 236 19.52 -8.81 -6.23
CA GLY A 236 18.08 -9.01 -6.39
C GLY A 236 17.42 -9.77 -5.23
N SER A 237 18.12 -10.01 -4.13
CA SER A 237 17.60 -10.75 -2.98
C SER A 237 18.37 -10.48 -1.69
N TYR A 238 17.70 -10.71 -0.55
CA TYR A 238 18.35 -10.76 0.77
C TYR A 238 17.66 -11.79 1.66
N THR A 239 18.32 -12.20 2.73
CA THR A 239 17.78 -13.09 3.77
C THR A 239 17.87 -12.41 5.13
N ILE A 240 16.77 -12.44 5.88
CA ILE A 240 16.76 -11.89 7.23
C ILE A 240 17.28 -12.90 8.27
N PRO A 241 17.83 -12.45 9.41
CA PRO A 241 18.21 -13.33 10.52
C PRO A 241 17.02 -14.19 11.00
N ALA A 242 17.29 -15.42 11.42
CA ALA A 242 16.26 -16.35 11.91
C ALA A 242 15.43 -15.77 13.07
N SER A 243 16.08 -15.09 14.02
CA SER A 243 15.40 -14.45 15.15
C SER A 243 14.45 -13.31 14.72
N LEU A 244 14.78 -12.57 13.65
CA LEU A 244 13.90 -11.55 13.09
C LEU A 244 12.73 -12.20 12.35
N LYS A 245 12.97 -13.30 11.62
CA LYS A 245 11.92 -14.08 10.96
C LYS A 245 10.89 -14.58 11.97
N GLU A 246 11.33 -15.18 13.06
CA GLU A 246 10.44 -15.68 14.12
C GLU A 246 9.56 -14.57 14.70
N LYS A 247 10.13 -13.39 14.99
CA LYS A 247 9.36 -12.23 15.46
C LYS A 247 8.31 -11.79 14.43
N ILE A 248 8.67 -11.75 13.15
CA ILE A 248 7.75 -11.36 12.09
C ILE A 248 6.60 -12.37 11.99
N GLN A 249 6.88 -13.67 12.07
CA GLN A 249 5.89 -14.72 11.96
C GLN A 249 4.91 -14.78 13.15
N GLN A 250 5.26 -14.23 14.29
CA GLN A 250 4.34 -14.03 15.43
C GLN A 250 3.26 -13.01 15.11
N GLU A 251 3.53 -12.05 14.24
CA GLU A 251 2.68 -10.91 13.94
C GLU A 251 1.99 -11.03 12.57
N PHE A 252 2.67 -11.65 11.61
CA PHE A 252 2.27 -11.71 10.21
C PHE A 252 2.27 -13.13 9.68
N CYS A 253 1.28 -13.42 8.82
CA CYS A 253 1.32 -14.57 7.92
C CYS A 253 1.03 -14.12 6.48
N GLY A 254 1.45 -14.92 5.50
CA GLY A 254 1.30 -14.61 4.08
C GLY A 254 0.54 -15.68 3.33
N TYR A 255 -0.47 -15.26 2.56
CA TYR A 255 -1.22 -16.10 1.62
C TYR A 255 -1.29 -15.41 0.26
N TRP A 256 -1.41 -16.19 -0.79
CA TRP A 256 -1.56 -15.64 -2.14
C TRP A 256 -2.72 -16.25 -2.88
N THR A 257 -3.23 -15.54 -3.86
CA THR A 257 -4.41 -15.91 -4.64
C THR A 257 -4.09 -15.84 -6.12
N SER A 258 -4.44 -16.88 -6.87
CA SER A 258 -4.36 -16.88 -8.33
C SER A 258 -5.47 -16.03 -8.95
N GLU A 259 -5.40 -15.81 -10.27
CA GLU A 259 -6.45 -15.11 -11.00
C GLU A 259 -7.79 -15.86 -10.93
N GLU A 260 -7.76 -17.19 -11.01
CA GLU A 260 -8.94 -18.05 -10.87
C GLU A 260 -9.55 -17.91 -9.46
N GLY A 261 -8.72 -18.01 -8.40
CA GLY A 261 -9.19 -17.86 -7.02
C GLY A 261 -9.73 -16.44 -6.73
N CYS A 262 -9.19 -15.42 -7.39
CA CYS A 262 -9.71 -14.07 -7.34
C CYS A 262 -11.11 -13.98 -7.97
N ALA A 263 -11.30 -14.53 -9.17
CA ALA A 263 -12.59 -14.57 -9.85
C ALA A 263 -13.64 -15.37 -9.06
N GLU A 264 -13.27 -16.56 -8.55
CA GLU A 264 -14.13 -17.39 -7.72
C GLU A 264 -14.61 -16.64 -6.48
N ALA A 265 -13.70 -15.93 -5.78
CA ALA A 265 -14.05 -15.18 -4.58
C ALA A 265 -15.06 -14.05 -4.86
N MET A 266 -14.92 -13.34 -5.98
CA MET A 266 -15.89 -12.33 -6.41
C MET A 266 -17.25 -12.93 -6.71
N GLN A 267 -17.28 -14.01 -7.54
CA GLN A 267 -18.51 -14.66 -7.95
C GLN A 267 -19.26 -15.27 -6.77
N GLU A 268 -18.57 -15.98 -5.88
CA GLU A 268 -19.20 -16.61 -4.73
C GLU A 268 -19.82 -15.59 -3.77
N LEU A 269 -19.08 -14.51 -3.45
CA LEU A 269 -19.60 -13.50 -2.56
C LEU A 269 -20.83 -12.79 -3.17
N PHE A 270 -20.78 -12.49 -4.46
CA PHE A 270 -21.92 -11.91 -5.15
C PHE A 270 -23.13 -12.84 -5.19
N LYS A 271 -22.92 -14.14 -5.49
CA LYS A 271 -24.03 -15.12 -5.52
C LYS A 271 -24.66 -15.35 -4.15
N LYS A 272 -23.84 -15.40 -3.09
CA LYS A 272 -24.33 -15.72 -1.72
C LYS A 272 -24.89 -14.49 -1.01
N GLU A 273 -24.21 -13.36 -1.08
CA GLU A 273 -24.49 -12.19 -0.24
C GLU A 273 -24.94 -10.96 -1.03
N GLN A 274 -24.98 -11.04 -2.36
CA GLN A 274 -25.27 -9.91 -3.27
C GLN A 274 -24.33 -8.70 -3.06
N VAL A 275 -23.09 -8.99 -2.60
CA VAL A 275 -22.05 -7.99 -2.35
C VAL A 275 -21.04 -8.02 -3.47
N LEU A 276 -20.88 -6.89 -4.16
CA LEU A 276 -19.89 -6.72 -5.21
C LEU A 276 -18.59 -6.16 -4.62
N ILE A 277 -17.50 -6.86 -4.84
CA ILE A 277 -16.16 -6.45 -4.41
C ILE A 277 -15.22 -6.28 -5.60
N ASP A 278 -14.15 -5.52 -5.41
CA ASP A 278 -13.09 -5.36 -6.40
C ASP A 278 -12.06 -6.50 -6.34
N PRO A 279 -11.23 -6.69 -7.38
CA PRO A 279 -10.27 -7.78 -7.41
C PRO A 279 -9.26 -7.79 -6.26
N HIS A 280 -8.84 -6.63 -5.74
CA HIS A 280 -7.91 -6.57 -4.60
C HIS A 280 -8.57 -7.10 -3.33
N THR A 281 -9.80 -6.69 -3.08
CA THR A 281 -10.62 -7.22 -1.96
C THR A 281 -10.86 -8.73 -2.12
N ALA A 282 -11.07 -9.20 -3.35
CA ALA A 282 -11.25 -10.63 -3.64
C ALA A 282 -10.01 -11.47 -3.33
N VAL A 283 -8.82 -10.96 -3.67
CA VAL A 283 -7.54 -11.57 -3.27
C VAL A 283 -7.46 -11.73 -1.76
N ALA A 284 -7.81 -10.70 -1.01
CA ALA A 284 -7.79 -10.76 0.46
C ALA A 284 -8.86 -11.70 1.03
N LEU A 285 -10.06 -11.73 0.45
CA LEU A 285 -11.12 -12.65 0.86
C LEU A 285 -10.73 -14.12 0.65
N HIS A 286 -10.11 -14.43 -0.49
CA HIS A 286 -9.62 -15.77 -0.76
C HIS A 286 -8.47 -16.17 0.18
N ALA A 287 -7.53 -15.27 0.43
CA ALA A 287 -6.44 -15.45 1.40
C ALA A 287 -6.97 -15.69 2.83
N MET A 288 -8.03 -14.97 3.24
CA MET A 288 -8.72 -15.22 4.52
C MET A 288 -9.24 -16.64 4.62
N ARG A 289 -9.89 -17.14 3.56
CA ARG A 289 -10.43 -18.51 3.53
C ARG A 289 -9.32 -19.55 3.65
N GLN A 290 -8.20 -19.36 2.95
CA GLN A 290 -7.03 -20.24 3.08
C GLN A 290 -6.49 -20.23 4.53
N TYR A 291 -6.32 -19.06 5.13
CA TYR A 291 -5.90 -18.93 6.52
C TYR A 291 -6.82 -19.67 7.48
N GLN A 292 -8.13 -19.45 7.40
CA GLN A 292 -9.11 -20.11 8.27
C GLN A 292 -9.15 -21.63 8.05
N GLN A 293 -9.00 -22.07 6.81
CA GLN A 293 -8.97 -23.51 6.48
C GLN A 293 -7.71 -24.19 7.05
N GLU A 294 -6.55 -23.53 6.98
CA GLU A 294 -5.28 -24.06 7.45
C GLU A 294 -5.16 -24.03 8.97
N THR A 295 -5.47 -22.90 9.59
CA THR A 295 -5.25 -22.68 11.02
C THR A 295 -6.41 -23.10 11.92
N LYS A 296 -7.62 -23.23 11.35
CA LYS A 296 -8.88 -23.41 12.11
C LYS A 296 -9.16 -22.27 13.10
N ASP A 297 -8.54 -21.11 12.90
CA ASP A 297 -8.78 -19.93 13.73
C ASP A 297 -10.20 -19.41 13.50
N SER A 298 -11.00 -19.37 14.54
CA SER A 298 -12.40 -18.94 14.52
C SER A 298 -12.58 -17.46 14.88
N ARG A 299 -11.49 -16.72 15.12
CA ARG A 299 -11.58 -15.30 15.44
C ARG A 299 -12.16 -14.53 14.26
N PRO A 300 -12.92 -13.45 14.53
CA PRO A 300 -13.39 -12.57 13.49
C PRO A 300 -12.23 -12.04 12.63
N CYS A 301 -12.42 -12.06 11.31
CA CYS A 301 -11.49 -11.53 10.33
C CYS A 301 -12.09 -10.26 9.68
N VAL A 302 -11.37 -9.18 9.75
CA VAL A 302 -11.71 -7.95 9.01
C VAL A 302 -10.91 -7.95 7.70
N VAL A 303 -11.61 -8.05 6.57
CA VAL A 303 -11.01 -7.91 5.24
C VAL A 303 -11.03 -6.46 4.83
N LEU A 304 -9.87 -5.87 4.57
CA LEU A 304 -9.79 -4.48 4.12
C LEU A 304 -10.18 -4.38 2.64
N SER A 305 -11.20 -3.56 2.35
CA SER A 305 -11.63 -3.25 0.99
C SER A 305 -10.96 -1.96 0.52
N THR A 306 -9.91 -2.10 -0.26
CA THR A 306 -8.99 -1.00 -0.61
C THR A 306 -9.36 -0.27 -1.88
N ALA A 307 -10.27 -0.80 -2.70
CA ALA A 307 -10.69 -0.20 -3.96
C ALA A 307 -12.20 -0.35 -4.20
N SER A 308 -12.69 0.27 -5.26
CA SER A 308 -14.09 0.16 -5.67
C SER A 308 -14.22 -0.76 -6.89
N PRO A 309 -15.17 -1.70 -6.91
CA PRO A 309 -15.40 -2.60 -8.05
C PRO A 309 -15.68 -1.85 -9.35
N TYR A 310 -16.30 -0.69 -9.27
CA TYR A 310 -16.63 0.13 -10.46
C TYR A 310 -15.40 0.66 -11.22
N LYS A 311 -14.23 0.69 -10.58
CA LYS A 311 -12.97 1.08 -11.25
C LYS A 311 -12.37 -0.05 -12.07
N PHE A 312 -12.79 -1.27 -11.79
CA PHE A 312 -12.31 -2.52 -12.40
C PHE A 312 -13.47 -3.27 -13.08
N SER A 313 -14.44 -2.53 -13.61
CA SER A 313 -15.67 -3.09 -14.18
C SER A 313 -15.43 -4.14 -15.25
N HIS A 314 -14.38 -4.00 -16.06
CA HIS A 314 -14.02 -4.99 -17.07
C HIS A 314 -13.71 -6.36 -16.46
N ASP A 315 -12.96 -6.39 -15.37
CA ASP A 315 -12.53 -7.64 -14.72
C ASP A 315 -13.61 -8.19 -13.78
N VAL A 316 -14.40 -7.31 -13.18
CA VAL A 316 -15.52 -7.69 -12.29
C VAL A 316 -16.70 -8.29 -13.09
N LEU A 317 -16.88 -7.93 -14.36
CA LEU A 317 -17.98 -8.43 -15.19
C LEU A 317 -17.63 -9.66 -16.02
N LYS A 318 -16.39 -10.13 -16.00
CA LYS A 318 -15.98 -11.40 -16.61
C LYS A 318 -16.46 -12.58 -15.75
#